data_16f4f15967bb4ca34926fe6ef4111282
#
_entry.id   16f4f15967bb4ca34926fe6ef4111282
#
_cell.length_a   1.000
_cell.length_b   1.000
_cell.length_c   1.000
_cell.angle_alpha   90.00
_cell.angle_beta   90.00
_cell.angle_gamma   90.00
#
_symmetry.space_group_name_H-M   'P 1'
#
loop_
_entity.id
_entity.type
_entity.pdbx_description
1 polymer ?
#
loop_
_entity_poly.entity_id
_entity_poly.type
_entity_poly.pdbx_seq_one_letter_code
_entity_poly.pdbx_strand_id
1 'polypeptide(L)'
;MKQSSPLIIVRGAGDLASGVLAAIHISGFRVLALETANPSAIRRTVAFSEAVRLGHCIIEGIEARLIAKEQAAAILSANDRESGADTTVALHGSEAITTVLSGAEVIATGINTLATETGAATDSKANPISFIPIAVDPTGELIDILYPAAVVDAVIAKKNCGTRLDMAPLVIALGPGFTAGKDAHIVIETMRGHNLARLIYRGTALPNTGVPGLVGGESVLRVIHAPAEGTLRVIHDIGSSVTRGEVIARIIQADGSIIDVAASLNGIIRGMLPDGFVVRRGLKMADIDPRLTELNNCFTISDKARALGGAVLTALLSRGIVP
;
A
#
# COMPACT_ATOMS: atom_id res chain seq x y z
N MET A 1 30.99 -14.79 8.43
CA MET A 1 29.60 -15.05 7.98
C MET A 1 28.92 -13.69 7.83
N LYS A 2 28.51 -13.28 6.65
CA LYS A 2 27.68 -12.07 6.50
C LYS A 2 26.33 -12.37 7.16
N GLN A 3 25.97 -11.60 8.16
CA GLN A 3 24.67 -11.70 8.80
C GLN A 3 23.62 -11.28 7.76
N SER A 4 22.58 -12.07 7.54
CA SER A 4 21.51 -11.72 6.62
C SER A 4 20.82 -10.45 7.08
N SER A 5 20.38 -9.62 6.14
CA SER A 5 19.61 -8.40 6.45
C SER A 5 18.35 -8.75 7.25
N PRO A 6 18.04 -8.01 8.34
CA PRO A 6 16.90 -8.31 9.19
C PRO A 6 15.57 -8.23 8.42
N LEU A 7 14.66 -9.16 8.70
CA LEU A 7 13.32 -9.17 8.14
C LEU A 7 12.43 -8.19 8.90
N ILE A 8 11.74 -7.34 8.15
CA ILE A 8 10.70 -6.44 8.65
C ILE A 8 9.35 -6.87 8.07
N ILE A 9 8.38 -7.16 8.91
CA ILE A 9 7.01 -7.44 8.46
C ILE A 9 6.14 -6.19 8.63
N VAL A 10 5.46 -5.79 7.54
CA VAL A 10 4.52 -4.67 7.53
C VAL A 10 3.10 -5.21 7.43
N ARG A 11 2.26 -4.95 8.41
CA ARG A 11 0.82 -5.24 8.36
C ARG A 11 0.13 -4.12 7.60
N GLY A 12 -0.51 -4.46 6.46
CA GLY A 12 -1.11 -3.53 5.51
C GLY A 12 -0.16 -3.13 4.37
N ALA A 13 -0.73 -2.95 3.18
CA ALA A 13 -0.04 -2.51 1.97
C ALA A 13 -0.80 -1.39 1.23
N GLY A 14 -1.70 -0.67 1.92
CA GLY A 14 -2.44 0.47 1.37
C GLY A 14 -1.55 1.69 1.11
N ASP A 15 -2.14 2.82 0.69
CA ASP A 15 -1.45 4.06 0.31
C ASP A 15 -0.33 4.48 1.29
N LEU A 16 -0.63 4.61 2.57
CA LEU A 16 0.37 5.04 3.56
C LEU A 16 1.41 3.95 3.85
N ALA A 17 0.98 2.70 3.90
CA ALA A 17 1.87 1.56 4.05
C ALA A 17 2.84 1.43 2.88
N SER A 18 2.45 1.82 1.66
CA SER A 18 3.31 1.78 0.47
C SER A 18 4.52 2.69 0.60
N GLY A 19 4.37 3.87 1.22
CA GLY A 19 5.53 4.72 1.53
C GLY A 19 6.49 4.10 2.54
N VAL A 20 5.96 3.34 3.51
CA VAL A 20 6.76 2.59 4.49
C VAL A 20 7.49 1.43 3.80
N LEU A 21 6.76 0.63 3.02
CA LEU A 21 7.31 -0.52 2.28
C LEU A 21 8.42 -0.09 1.32
N ALA A 22 8.18 0.98 0.54
CA ALA A 22 9.17 1.54 -0.37
C ALA A 22 10.43 1.99 0.38
N ALA A 23 10.29 2.73 1.49
CA ALA A 23 11.42 3.20 2.28
C ALA A 23 12.25 2.05 2.85
N ILE A 24 11.62 1.03 3.43
CA ILE A 24 12.29 -0.16 3.98
C ILE A 24 13.02 -0.92 2.86
N HIS A 25 12.33 -1.16 1.73
CA HIS A 25 12.87 -1.90 0.59
C HIS A 25 14.09 -1.21 -0.03
N ILE A 26 13.98 0.09 -0.34
CA ILE A 26 15.09 0.88 -0.93
C ILE A 26 16.30 0.94 0.03
N SER A 27 16.06 0.92 1.35
CA SER A 27 17.13 0.93 2.35
C SER A 27 17.84 -0.41 2.52
N GLY A 28 17.47 -1.45 1.75
CA GLY A 28 18.15 -2.74 1.75
C GLY A 28 17.68 -3.74 2.82
N PHE A 29 16.61 -3.45 3.55
CA PHE A 29 15.98 -4.42 4.44
C PHE A 29 15.22 -5.49 3.67
N ARG A 30 15.17 -6.69 4.20
CA ARG A 30 14.21 -7.72 3.79
C ARG A 30 12.83 -7.30 4.30
N VAL A 31 11.84 -7.24 3.44
CA VAL A 31 10.48 -6.82 3.80
C VAL A 31 9.45 -7.80 3.29
N LEU A 32 8.39 -8.01 4.08
CA LEU A 32 7.18 -8.75 3.71
C LEU A 32 5.98 -7.91 4.12
N ALA A 33 5.00 -7.72 3.23
CA ALA A 33 3.73 -7.12 3.59
C ALA A 33 2.64 -8.18 3.78
N LEU A 34 1.82 -8.00 4.82
CA LEU A 34 0.64 -8.82 5.09
C LEU A 34 -0.62 -7.99 4.82
N GLU A 35 -1.49 -8.51 3.96
CA GLU A 35 -2.70 -7.80 3.55
C GLU A 35 -3.94 -8.69 3.65
N THR A 36 -5.11 -8.09 3.52
CA THR A 36 -6.38 -8.81 3.40
C THR A 36 -6.60 -9.33 1.99
N ALA A 37 -7.48 -10.33 1.81
CA ALA A 37 -7.81 -10.85 0.50
C ALA A 37 -8.57 -9.83 -0.39
N ASN A 38 -9.24 -8.85 0.22
CA ASN A 38 -9.99 -7.80 -0.47
C ASN A 38 -9.58 -6.41 0.04
N PRO A 39 -8.44 -5.88 -0.39
CA PRO A 39 -7.97 -4.57 0.03
C PRO A 39 -8.94 -3.46 -0.38
N SER A 40 -9.20 -2.52 0.52
CA SER A 40 -10.11 -1.39 0.29
C SER A 40 -9.40 -0.04 0.13
N ALA A 41 -8.13 -0.05 -0.25
CA ALA A 41 -7.39 1.16 -0.55
C ALA A 41 -7.98 1.83 -1.79
N ILE A 42 -8.51 3.05 -1.64
CA ILE A 42 -9.09 3.78 -2.79
C ILE A 42 -8.01 4.38 -3.69
N ARG A 43 -6.83 4.73 -3.16
CA ARG A 43 -5.69 5.21 -3.95
C ARG A 43 -4.88 4.03 -4.48
N ARG A 44 -5.53 3.21 -5.30
CA ARG A 44 -5.01 1.92 -5.78
C ARG A 44 -3.71 2.06 -6.56
N THR A 45 -3.59 3.08 -7.39
CA THR A 45 -2.42 3.38 -8.24
C THR A 45 -1.13 3.65 -7.46
N VAL A 46 -1.24 3.88 -6.14
CA VAL A 46 -0.12 4.13 -5.23
C VAL A 46 -0.16 3.22 -4.00
N ALA A 47 -0.85 2.09 -4.09
CA ALA A 47 -1.00 1.13 -3.02
C ALA A 47 -0.49 -0.25 -3.46
N PHE A 48 0.56 -0.76 -2.83
CA PHE A 48 1.10 -2.09 -3.14
C PHE A 48 0.09 -3.22 -2.86
N SER A 49 -0.98 -2.93 -2.10
CA SER A 49 -2.11 -3.86 -1.95
C SER A 49 -2.80 -4.24 -3.26
N GLU A 50 -2.61 -3.48 -4.36
CA GLU A 50 -3.11 -3.85 -5.69
C GLU A 50 -2.49 -5.15 -6.20
N ALA A 51 -1.30 -5.53 -5.73
CA ALA A 51 -0.72 -6.83 -6.05
C ALA A 51 -1.60 -8.01 -5.61
N VAL A 52 -2.42 -7.85 -4.55
CA VAL A 52 -3.37 -8.89 -4.13
C VAL A 52 -4.43 -9.15 -5.20
N ARG A 53 -4.86 -8.12 -5.91
CA ARG A 53 -5.89 -8.21 -6.95
C ARG A 53 -5.33 -8.57 -8.32
N LEU A 54 -4.13 -8.06 -8.66
CA LEU A 54 -3.53 -8.16 -9.99
C LEU A 54 -2.43 -9.23 -10.10
N GLY A 55 -2.02 -9.84 -8.97
CA GLY A 55 -0.83 -10.69 -8.89
C GLY A 55 0.45 -9.88 -8.68
N HIS A 56 0.58 -8.71 -9.28
CA HIS A 56 1.70 -7.79 -9.11
C HIS A 56 1.26 -6.34 -9.38
N CYS A 57 2.08 -5.37 -8.93
CA CYS A 57 1.97 -3.97 -9.31
C CYS A 57 3.33 -3.28 -9.21
N ILE A 58 3.47 -2.15 -9.90
CA ILE A 58 4.69 -1.34 -9.88
C ILE A 58 4.33 0.10 -9.49
N ILE A 59 5.01 0.63 -8.47
CA ILE A 59 4.84 2.02 -8.02
C ILE A 59 6.22 2.66 -7.95
N GLU A 60 6.43 3.73 -8.71
CA GLU A 60 7.71 4.45 -8.78
C GLU A 60 8.92 3.53 -9.05
N GLY A 61 8.75 2.55 -9.93
CA GLY A 61 9.79 1.58 -10.29
C GLY A 61 9.99 0.43 -9.31
N ILE A 62 9.29 0.43 -8.17
CA ILE A 62 9.34 -0.66 -7.20
C ILE A 62 8.21 -1.64 -7.50
N GLU A 63 8.57 -2.89 -7.74
CA GLU A 63 7.61 -3.97 -7.94
C GLU A 63 7.16 -4.58 -6.62
N ALA A 64 5.86 -4.90 -6.52
CA ALA A 64 5.32 -5.77 -5.49
C ALA A 64 4.61 -6.96 -6.13
N ARG A 65 4.75 -8.16 -5.54
CA ARG A 65 4.15 -9.39 -6.04
C ARG A 65 3.37 -10.10 -4.95
N LEU A 66 2.19 -10.58 -5.32
CA LEU A 66 1.46 -11.53 -4.50
C LEU A 66 2.22 -12.86 -4.45
N ILE A 67 2.43 -13.36 -3.26
CA ILE A 67 3.03 -14.68 -3.02
C ILE A 67 2.07 -15.55 -2.22
N ALA A 68 2.13 -16.85 -2.42
CA ALA A 68 1.42 -17.77 -1.55
C ALA A 68 2.01 -17.75 -0.12
N LYS A 69 1.16 -17.85 0.88
CA LYS A 69 1.56 -17.81 2.30
C LYS A 69 2.62 -18.86 2.62
N GLU A 70 2.47 -20.06 2.05
CA GLU A 70 3.36 -21.20 2.23
C GLU A 70 4.74 -20.97 1.61
N GLN A 71 4.84 -20.12 0.60
CA GLN A 71 6.09 -19.78 -0.08
C GLN A 71 6.88 -18.67 0.64
N ALA A 72 6.23 -17.93 1.55
CA ALA A 72 6.86 -16.77 2.21
C ALA A 72 8.16 -17.14 2.91
N ALA A 73 8.18 -18.23 3.67
CA ALA A 73 9.38 -18.69 4.37
C ALA A 73 10.51 -19.09 3.40
N ALA A 74 10.17 -19.78 2.30
CA ALA A 74 11.15 -20.20 1.30
C ALA A 74 11.75 -18.99 0.54
N ILE A 75 10.90 -18.04 0.10
CA ILE A 75 11.32 -16.83 -0.61
C ILE A 75 12.25 -15.98 0.28
N LEU A 76 11.90 -15.85 1.55
CA LEU A 76 12.68 -15.04 2.50
C LEU A 76 13.95 -15.75 2.99
N SER A 77 14.02 -17.10 2.99
CA SER A 77 15.21 -17.87 3.38
C SER A 77 16.16 -18.17 2.22
N ALA A 78 15.69 -18.18 0.97
CA ALA A 78 16.55 -18.41 -0.20
C ALA A 78 17.63 -17.34 -0.33
N ASN A 79 17.37 -16.14 0.14
CA ASN A 79 18.31 -15.01 0.11
C ASN A 79 19.49 -15.13 1.07
N ASP A 80 19.44 -16.02 2.05
CA ASP A 80 20.60 -16.29 2.91
C ASP A 80 21.67 -17.14 2.21
N ARG A 81 21.31 -17.79 1.08
CA ARG A 81 22.18 -18.73 0.36
C ARG A 81 22.84 -18.16 -0.89
N GLU A 82 22.29 -17.13 -1.51
CA GLU A 82 22.77 -16.62 -2.82
C GLU A 82 23.89 -15.58 -2.76
N SER A 83 24.44 -15.25 -1.60
CA SER A 83 25.68 -14.47 -1.57
C SER A 83 26.92 -15.27 -2.00
N GLY A 84 26.78 -16.45 -2.56
CA GLY A 84 27.90 -17.33 -2.88
C GLY A 84 27.76 -18.33 -4.02
N ALA A 85 26.69 -18.38 -4.77
CA ALA A 85 26.61 -19.25 -5.95
C ALA A 85 25.49 -18.83 -6.90
N ASP A 86 25.85 -18.70 -8.17
CA ASP A 86 24.96 -18.60 -9.31
C ASP A 86 24.11 -19.87 -9.40
N THR A 87 22.83 -19.82 -9.01
CA THR A 87 21.94 -20.97 -9.13
C THR A 87 20.66 -20.52 -9.81
N THR A 88 20.62 -20.73 -11.10
CA THR A 88 19.43 -20.69 -11.93
C THR A 88 18.44 -21.76 -11.42
N VAL A 89 17.41 -21.39 -10.68
CA VAL A 89 16.33 -22.31 -10.33
C VAL A 89 15.46 -22.49 -11.55
N ALA A 90 15.68 -23.56 -12.27
CA ALA A 90 14.80 -24.03 -13.33
C ALA A 90 13.45 -24.45 -12.72
N LEU A 91 12.41 -23.69 -12.99
CA LEU A 91 11.02 -24.09 -12.72
C LEU A 91 10.68 -25.25 -13.65
N HIS A 92 10.73 -26.48 -13.11
CA HIS A 92 10.18 -27.67 -13.80
C HIS A 92 8.72 -27.84 -13.40
N GLY A 93 7.87 -27.79 -14.43
CA GLY A 93 6.56 -28.46 -14.44
C GLY A 93 5.33 -27.60 -14.24
N SER A 94 4.68 -27.18 -15.29
CA SER A 94 3.46 -27.79 -15.84
C SER A 94 2.82 -26.91 -16.91
N GLU A 95 2.59 -27.53 -18.02
CA GLU A 95 1.62 -27.29 -19.08
C GLU A 95 1.12 -25.87 -19.40
N ALA A 96 1.61 -25.39 -20.54
CA ALA A 96 1.07 -24.26 -21.28
C ALA A 96 -0.40 -24.52 -21.66
N ILE A 97 -1.34 -23.73 -21.14
CA ILE A 97 -2.65 -23.57 -21.76
C ILE A 97 -2.52 -22.40 -22.72
N THR A 98 -2.29 -22.72 -23.98
CA THR A 98 -2.39 -21.78 -25.10
C THR A 98 -3.87 -21.57 -25.39
N THR A 99 -4.48 -20.51 -24.89
CA THR A 99 -5.76 -20.02 -25.41
C THR A 99 -5.49 -18.79 -26.25
N VAL A 100 -5.52 -18.99 -27.54
CA VAL A 100 -5.54 -17.93 -28.55
C VAL A 100 -6.89 -17.26 -28.48
N LEU A 101 -6.94 -16.00 -28.03
CA LEU A 101 -8.05 -15.10 -28.29
C LEU A 101 -7.58 -14.06 -29.31
N SER A 102 -8.05 -14.26 -30.54
CA SER A 102 -7.96 -13.31 -31.65
C SER A 102 -8.86 -12.10 -31.40
N GLY A 103 -8.33 -10.92 -31.63
CA GLY A 103 -9.10 -9.74 -32.05
C GLY A 103 -9.52 -8.78 -30.95
N ALA A 104 -8.62 -7.86 -30.59
CA ALA A 104 -8.95 -6.46 -30.33
C ALA A 104 -7.64 -5.64 -30.48
N GLU A 105 -7.58 -4.84 -31.50
CA GLU A 105 -6.52 -3.84 -31.71
C GLU A 105 -6.56 -2.84 -30.54
N VAL A 106 -5.53 -2.85 -29.72
CA VAL A 106 -5.26 -1.76 -28.77
C VAL A 106 -4.41 -0.74 -29.51
N ILE A 107 -5.02 0.40 -29.85
CA ILE A 107 -4.31 1.56 -30.34
C ILE A 107 -3.46 2.10 -29.17
N ALA A 108 -2.20 1.72 -29.15
CA ALA A 108 -1.18 2.34 -28.30
C ALA A 108 -0.77 3.66 -28.94
N THR A 109 -1.47 4.73 -28.62
CA THR A 109 -0.97 6.09 -28.89
C THR A 109 0.08 6.43 -27.85
N GLY A 110 1.30 6.64 -28.33
CA GLY A 110 2.50 6.84 -27.55
C GLY A 110 2.44 8.04 -26.63
N ILE A 111 2.88 7.84 -25.40
CA ILE A 111 3.48 8.88 -24.60
C ILE A 111 4.97 8.53 -24.51
N ASN A 112 5.70 9.17 -25.41
CA ASN A 112 7.15 9.07 -25.48
C ASN A 112 7.76 9.98 -24.41
N THR A 113 8.48 9.36 -23.50
CA THR A 113 9.78 9.70 -22.95
C THR A 113 10.10 11.19 -22.69
N LEU A 114 10.20 11.53 -21.42
CA LEU A 114 11.27 12.37 -20.89
C LEU A 114 11.93 11.64 -19.72
N ALA A 115 12.76 10.68 -20.05
CA ALA A 115 13.76 10.16 -19.13
C ALA A 115 14.92 11.17 -19.13
N THR A 116 14.98 12.04 -18.13
CA THR A 116 16.22 12.73 -17.80
C THR A 116 17.14 11.71 -17.14
N GLU A 117 18.14 11.26 -17.90
CA GLU A 117 19.28 10.53 -17.38
C GLU A 117 20.02 11.42 -16.37
N THR A 118 19.78 11.22 -15.10
CA THR A 118 20.77 11.54 -14.07
C THR A 118 21.41 10.21 -13.66
N GLY A 119 22.52 9.92 -14.33
CA GLY A 119 23.42 8.84 -13.95
C GLY A 119 24.03 9.12 -12.58
N ALA A 120 23.41 8.55 -11.54
CA ALA A 120 24.06 8.28 -10.28
C ALA A 120 24.23 6.75 -10.22
N ALA A 121 25.44 6.29 -10.54
CA ALA A 121 25.86 4.95 -10.21
C ALA A 121 25.79 4.80 -8.68
N THR A 122 24.70 4.26 -8.19
CA THR A 122 24.60 3.83 -6.79
C THR A 122 25.21 2.44 -6.72
N ASP A 123 26.38 2.37 -6.12
CA ASP A 123 26.97 1.14 -5.60
C ASP A 123 26.08 0.65 -4.45
N SER A 124 24.87 0.24 -4.78
CA SER A 124 23.89 -0.27 -3.83
C SER A 124 24.22 -1.75 -3.60
N LYS A 125 24.54 -2.11 -2.36
CA LYS A 125 24.44 -3.49 -1.89
C LYS A 125 23.01 -3.94 -2.22
N ALA A 126 22.84 -4.67 -3.32
CA ALA A 126 21.56 -5.06 -3.83
C ALA A 126 20.78 -5.81 -2.75
N ASN A 127 19.56 -5.35 -2.48
CA ASN A 127 18.58 -6.17 -1.76
C ASN A 127 18.42 -7.47 -2.60
N PRO A 128 18.66 -8.65 -2.04
CA PRO A 128 18.56 -9.90 -2.79
C PRO A 128 17.17 -10.17 -3.35
N ILE A 129 16.12 -9.52 -2.83
CA ILE A 129 14.76 -9.57 -3.40
C ILE A 129 14.53 -8.31 -4.22
N SER A 130 14.39 -8.47 -5.54
CA SER A 130 14.14 -7.35 -6.48
C SER A 130 12.73 -6.77 -6.38
N PHE A 131 11.81 -7.36 -5.60
CA PHE A 131 10.41 -6.96 -5.43
C PHE A 131 9.98 -7.03 -3.96
N ILE A 132 8.87 -6.38 -3.62
CA ILE A 132 8.23 -6.46 -2.31
C ILE A 132 7.24 -7.63 -2.32
N PRO A 133 7.46 -8.72 -1.56
CA PRO A 133 6.49 -9.81 -1.43
C PRO A 133 5.29 -9.34 -0.61
N ILE A 134 4.08 -9.67 -1.10
CA ILE A 134 2.79 -9.43 -0.43
C ILE A 134 2.12 -10.78 -0.19
N ALA A 135 1.76 -11.08 1.04
CA ALA A 135 1.02 -12.29 1.39
C ALA A 135 -0.38 -11.95 1.91
N VAL A 136 -1.38 -12.76 1.56
CA VAL A 136 -2.71 -12.66 2.18
C VAL A 136 -2.66 -13.34 3.54
N ASP A 137 -2.52 -12.53 4.59
CA ASP A 137 -2.46 -12.99 5.98
C ASP A 137 -3.00 -11.89 6.93
N PRO A 138 -4.33 -11.68 6.98
CA PRO A 138 -4.93 -10.61 7.79
C PRO A 138 -4.74 -10.80 9.29
N THR A 139 -4.53 -12.04 9.74
CA THR A 139 -4.33 -12.39 11.15
C THR A 139 -2.88 -12.24 11.60
N GLY A 140 -1.91 -12.32 10.66
CA GLY A 140 -0.49 -12.19 10.95
C GLY A 140 0.16 -13.49 11.42
N GLU A 141 -0.34 -14.67 11.00
CA GLU A 141 0.25 -15.97 11.35
C GLU A 141 1.70 -16.10 10.89
N LEU A 142 2.05 -15.46 9.76
CA LEU A 142 3.43 -15.44 9.28
C LEU A 142 4.41 -14.73 10.24
N ILE A 143 3.93 -13.87 11.13
CA ILE A 143 4.78 -13.22 12.13
C ILE A 143 5.34 -14.26 13.09
N ASP A 144 4.48 -15.17 13.58
CA ASP A 144 4.88 -16.23 14.51
C ASP A 144 5.73 -17.33 13.85
N ILE A 145 5.66 -17.45 12.51
CA ILE A 145 6.45 -18.43 11.73
C ILE A 145 7.83 -17.88 11.36
N LEU A 146 7.90 -16.59 11.00
CA LEU A 146 9.10 -15.99 10.41
C LEU A 146 9.99 -15.25 11.42
N TYR A 147 9.51 -14.98 12.62
CA TYR A 147 10.26 -14.31 13.70
C TYR A 147 10.98 -13.04 13.22
N PRO A 148 10.25 -12.01 12.72
CA PRO A 148 10.88 -10.82 12.17
C PRO A 148 11.63 -10.01 13.24
N ALA A 149 12.64 -9.25 12.83
CA ALA A 149 13.33 -8.30 13.71
C ALA A 149 12.41 -7.14 14.14
N ALA A 150 11.45 -6.77 13.28
CA ALA A 150 10.42 -5.80 13.63
C ALA A 150 9.10 -6.07 12.89
N VAL A 151 8.01 -5.66 13.54
CA VAL A 151 6.66 -5.58 12.96
C VAL A 151 6.22 -4.12 12.90
N VAL A 152 5.69 -3.69 11.76
CA VAL A 152 5.12 -2.36 11.55
C VAL A 152 3.63 -2.49 11.26
N ASP A 153 2.76 -2.03 12.15
CA ASP A 153 1.33 -1.92 11.83
C ASP A 153 1.06 -0.63 11.06
N ALA A 154 0.78 -0.78 9.79
CA ALA A 154 0.42 0.28 8.85
C ALA A 154 -0.97 0.10 8.24
N VAL A 155 -1.86 -0.66 8.91
CA VAL A 155 -3.25 -0.90 8.48
C VAL A 155 -4.07 0.39 8.49
N ILE A 156 -3.76 1.32 9.40
CA ILE A 156 -4.46 2.62 9.56
C ILE A 156 -5.96 2.45 9.85
N ALA A 157 -6.33 1.40 10.57
CA ALA A 157 -7.72 1.12 10.94
C ALA A 157 -8.28 2.08 11.99
N LYS A 158 -7.45 2.98 12.56
CA LYS A 158 -7.81 3.93 13.62
C LYS A 158 -8.23 3.25 14.94
N LYS A 159 -8.02 1.97 15.03
CA LYS A 159 -8.17 1.10 16.18
C LYS A 159 -7.15 -0.03 16.08
N ASN A 160 -6.75 -0.60 17.21
CA ASN A 160 -5.90 -1.78 17.21
C ASN A 160 -6.67 -2.99 16.65
N CYS A 161 -6.12 -3.62 15.62
CA CYS A 161 -6.64 -4.83 14.98
C CYS A 161 -5.78 -6.06 15.31
N GLY A 162 -5.38 -6.20 16.58
CA GLY A 162 -4.66 -7.37 17.08
C GLY A 162 -3.14 -7.20 17.14
N THR A 163 -2.60 -5.99 17.03
CA THR A 163 -1.17 -5.74 17.22
C THR A 163 -0.80 -5.76 18.70
N ARG A 164 0.27 -6.47 19.05
CA ARG A 164 0.76 -6.68 20.41
C ARG A 164 2.28 -6.49 20.48
N LEU A 165 2.79 -6.15 21.66
CA LEU A 165 4.22 -5.94 21.91
C LEU A 165 5.08 -7.18 21.65
N ASP A 166 4.53 -8.36 21.85
CA ASP A 166 5.23 -9.65 21.76
C ASP A 166 5.36 -10.19 20.33
N MET A 167 4.81 -9.51 19.34
CA MET A 167 4.89 -9.93 17.93
C MET A 167 6.32 -9.91 17.36
N ALA A 168 7.20 -9.06 17.91
CA ALA A 168 8.60 -8.95 17.50
C ALA A 168 9.41 -8.20 18.57
N PRO A 169 10.76 -8.28 18.53
CA PRO A 169 11.63 -7.46 19.38
C PRO A 169 11.35 -5.96 19.29
N LEU A 170 10.90 -5.49 18.12
CA LEU A 170 10.41 -4.12 17.92
C LEU A 170 9.05 -4.13 17.20
N VAL A 171 8.05 -3.55 17.83
CA VAL A 171 6.72 -3.33 17.24
C VAL A 171 6.49 -1.83 17.11
N ILE A 172 6.20 -1.38 15.90
CA ILE A 172 5.90 0.01 15.54
C ILE A 172 4.47 0.08 15.03
N ALA A 173 3.69 1.06 15.45
CA ALA A 173 2.32 1.24 14.97
C ALA A 173 2.07 2.66 14.46
N LEU A 174 1.33 2.78 13.34
CA LEU A 174 1.05 4.07 12.70
C LEU A 174 -0.33 4.60 13.09
N GLY A 175 -0.36 5.80 13.68
CA GLY A 175 -1.56 6.59 13.93
C GLY A 175 -2.34 6.22 15.18
N PRO A 176 -3.60 6.69 15.26
CA PRO A 176 -4.45 6.49 16.42
C PRO A 176 -4.93 5.02 16.54
N GLY A 177 -5.27 4.64 17.75
CA GLY A 177 -5.72 3.31 18.12
C GLY A 177 -4.69 2.48 18.86
N PHE A 178 -3.47 3.02 19.04
CA PHE A 178 -2.36 2.36 19.74
C PHE A 178 -1.83 3.23 20.86
N THR A 179 -1.35 2.58 21.93
CA THR A 179 -0.64 3.20 23.04
C THR A 179 0.79 2.66 23.07
N ALA A 180 1.78 3.56 22.98
CA ALA A 180 3.18 3.20 23.09
C ALA A 180 3.49 2.69 24.51
N GLY A 181 4.18 1.55 24.60
CA GLY A 181 4.46 0.82 25.84
C GLY A 181 3.37 -0.17 26.25
N LYS A 182 2.24 -0.23 25.52
CA LYS A 182 1.15 -1.19 25.76
C LYS A 182 0.85 -2.05 24.53
N ASP A 183 0.58 -1.42 23.39
CA ASP A 183 0.20 -2.09 22.15
C ASP A 183 1.39 -2.22 21.19
N ALA A 184 2.29 -1.24 21.21
CA ALA A 184 3.49 -1.17 20.39
C ALA A 184 4.62 -0.51 21.19
N HIS A 185 5.87 -0.73 20.81
CA HIS A 185 7.03 -0.10 21.41
C HIS A 185 7.12 1.39 21.03
N ILE A 186 6.76 1.70 19.79
CA ILE A 186 6.76 3.06 19.24
C ILE A 186 5.45 3.25 18.46
N VAL A 187 4.79 4.38 18.69
CA VAL A 187 3.68 4.86 17.89
C VAL A 187 4.15 6.03 17.04
N ILE A 188 3.75 6.10 15.77
CA ILE A 188 4.10 7.21 14.87
C ILE A 188 2.86 8.05 14.59
N GLU A 189 2.98 9.37 14.78
CA GLU A 189 1.90 10.31 14.50
C GLU A 189 1.57 10.36 13.00
N THR A 190 0.30 10.24 12.67
CA THR A 190 -0.18 10.30 11.29
C THR A 190 -1.06 11.52 10.99
N MET A 191 -1.40 12.34 11.95
CA MET A 191 -2.12 13.59 11.72
C MET A 191 -1.24 14.57 10.94
N ARG A 192 -1.78 15.14 9.83
CA ARG A 192 -1.08 16.21 9.12
C ARG A 192 -0.86 17.42 10.01
N GLY A 193 0.27 18.09 9.85
CA GLY A 193 0.68 19.26 10.60
C GLY A 193 2.06 19.08 11.20
N HIS A 194 2.40 19.95 12.18
CA HIS A 194 3.75 20.04 12.77
C HIS A 194 4.28 18.71 13.34
N ASN A 195 3.40 17.87 13.86
CA ASN A 195 3.77 16.61 14.51
C ASN A 195 3.70 15.39 13.59
N LEU A 196 3.39 15.54 12.29
CA LEU A 196 3.36 14.44 11.36
C LEU A 196 4.69 13.65 11.39
N ALA A 197 4.60 12.33 11.44
CA ALA A 197 5.74 11.42 11.50
C ALA A 197 6.58 11.45 12.79
N ARG A 198 6.11 12.14 13.84
CA ARG A 198 6.76 12.15 15.15
C ARG A 198 6.72 10.76 15.79
N LEU A 199 7.87 10.33 16.32
CA LEU A 199 7.97 9.09 17.12
C LEU A 199 7.48 9.34 18.54
N ILE A 200 6.56 8.50 19.01
CA ILE A 200 5.94 8.56 20.33
C ILE A 200 6.35 7.30 21.09
N TYR A 201 7.13 7.48 22.15
CA TYR A 201 7.64 6.40 23.01
C TYR A 201 6.75 6.16 24.23
N ARG A 202 5.85 7.07 24.56
CA ARG A 202 4.86 6.98 25.65
C ARG A 202 3.60 7.71 25.26
N GLY A 203 2.44 7.10 25.48
CA GLY A 203 1.13 7.68 25.13
C GLY A 203 0.66 7.30 23.74
N THR A 204 -0.18 8.13 23.14
CA THR A 204 -0.93 7.84 21.91
C THR A 204 -0.72 8.92 20.86
N ALA A 205 -0.89 8.57 19.58
CA ALA A 205 -1.09 9.57 18.52
C ALA A 205 -2.41 10.33 18.72
N LEU A 206 -2.52 11.48 18.07
CA LEU A 206 -3.74 12.30 18.13
C LEU A 206 -4.96 11.49 17.64
N PRO A 207 -6.10 11.63 18.32
CA PRO A 207 -7.30 10.89 17.95
C PRO A 207 -7.77 11.27 16.53
N ASN A 208 -8.41 10.31 15.84
CA ASN A 208 -8.99 10.58 14.55
C ASN A 208 -10.14 11.58 14.66
N THR A 209 -10.06 12.66 13.89
CA THR A 209 -11.11 13.71 13.88
C THR A 209 -12.33 13.31 13.05
N GLY A 210 -12.22 12.28 12.18
CA GLY A 210 -13.25 11.95 11.19
C GLY A 210 -13.33 12.95 10.01
N VAL A 211 -12.62 14.07 10.10
CA VAL A 211 -12.63 15.10 9.03
C VAL A 211 -11.43 14.86 8.11
N PRO A 212 -11.66 14.74 6.78
CA PRO A 212 -10.59 14.63 5.80
C PRO A 212 -9.69 15.86 5.82
N GLY A 213 -8.39 15.66 5.57
CA GLY A 213 -7.46 16.78 5.46
C GLY A 213 -7.81 17.73 4.32
N LEU A 214 -7.53 19.01 4.50
CA LEU A 214 -7.72 20.06 3.51
C LEU A 214 -6.77 19.85 2.31
N VAL A 215 -7.29 19.89 1.09
CA VAL A 215 -6.53 19.82 -0.16
C VAL A 215 -7.20 20.76 -1.16
N GLY A 216 -6.46 21.74 -1.69
CA GLY A 216 -7.01 22.73 -2.64
C GLY A 216 -8.21 23.50 -2.11
N GLY A 217 -8.27 23.75 -0.79
CA GLY A 217 -9.40 24.45 -0.17
C GLY A 217 -10.59 23.56 0.22
N GLU A 218 -10.60 22.29 -0.19
CA GLU A 218 -11.72 21.36 0.04
C GLU A 218 -11.34 20.25 1.04
N SER A 219 -12.28 19.77 1.83
CA SER A 219 -12.08 18.68 2.78
C SER A 219 -13.14 17.58 2.66
N VAL A 220 -14.34 17.81 3.17
CA VAL A 220 -15.42 16.81 3.23
C VAL A 220 -15.94 16.47 1.83
N LEU A 221 -16.12 17.47 0.97
CA LEU A 221 -16.64 17.27 -0.40
C LEU A 221 -15.74 16.41 -1.28
N ARG A 222 -14.44 16.33 -0.95
CA ARG A 222 -13.50 15.49 -1.70
C ARG A 222 -13.80 14.00 -1.57
N VAL A 223 -14.38 13.58 -0.45
CA VAL A 223 -14.55 12.17 -0.12
C VAL A 223 -15.96 11.73 -0.46
N ILE A 224 -16.05 10.73 -1.34
CA ILE A 224 -17.31 10.13 -1.74
C ILE A 224 -17.49 8.81 -1.00
N HIS A 225 -18.63 8.68 -0.34
CA HIS A 225 -19.03 7.45 0.35
C HIS A 225 -20.15 6.76 -0.44
N ALA A 226 -20.19 5.44 -0.40
CA ALA A 226 -21.22 4.66 -1.05
C ALA A 226 -22.62 5.02 -0.49
N PRO A 227 -23.56 5.49 -1.31
CA PRO A 227 -24.92 5.85 -0.86
C PRO A 227 -25.77 4.61 -0.55
N ALA A 228 -25.41 3.45 -1.07
CA ALA A 228 -26.10 2.18 -0.88
C ALA A 228 -25.10 1.03 -0.76
N GLU A 229 -25.59 -0.16 -0.46
CA GLU A 229 -24.83 -1.42 -0.58
C GLU A 229 -25.05 -2.03 -1.97
N GLY A 230 -24.07 -2.80 -2.46
CA GLY A 230 -24.15 -3.48 -3.75
C GLY A 230 -22.76 -3.64 -4.40
N THR A 231 -22.80 -3.98 -5.70
CA THR A 231 -21.57 -4.14 -6.51
C THR A 231 -21.27 -2.85 -7.26
N LEU A 232 -20.08 -2.32 -7.08
CA LEU A 232 -19.62 -1.11 -7.75
C LEU A 232 -19.34 -1.37 -9.24
N ARG A 233 -19.80 -0.45 -10.09
CA ARG A 233 -19.43 -0.32 -11.50
C ARG A 233 -18.80 1.03 -11.74
N VAL A 234 -17.52 1.04 -12.06
CA VAL A 234 -16.72 2.24 -12.26
C VAL A 234 -16.94 2.75 -13.68
N ILE A 235 -17.25 4.05 -13.83
CA ILE A 235 -17.39 4.75 -15.12
C ILE A 235 -16.15 5.60 -15.38
N HIS A 236 -15.72 6.37 -14.38
CA HIS A 236 -14.51 7.18 -14.42
C HIS A 236 -13.54 6.71 -13.35
N ASP A 237 -12.36 6.24 -13.77
CA ASP A 237 -11.34 5.72 -12.84
C ASP A 237 -10.31 6.79 -12.46
N ILE A 238 -9.35 6.42 -11.63
CA ILE A 238 -8.26 7.28 -11.13
C ILE A 238 -7.53 7.97 -12.30
N GLY A 239 -7.34 9.27 -12.19
CA GLY A 239 -6.75 10.12 -13.23
C GLY A 239 -7.77 10.79 -14.14
N SER A 240 -9.04 10.39 -14.14
CA SER A 240 -10.08 11.05 -14.93
C SER A 240 -10.43 12.43 -14.34
N SER A 241 -10.53 13.44 -15.21
CA SER A 241 -11.14 14.73 -14.87
C SER A 241 -12.66 14.60 -14.91
N VAL A 242 -13.32 15.15 -13.89
CA VAL A 242 -14.78 15.10 -13.75
C VAL A 242 -15.34 16.45 -13.34
N THR A 243 -16.63 16.67 -13.67
CA THR A 243 -17.37 17.84 -13.25
C THR A 243 -18.37 17.48 -12.16
N ARG A 244 -18.70 18.44 -11.29
CA ARG A 244 -19.69 18.24 -10.23
C ARG A 244 -21.03 17.79 -10.81
N GLY A 245 -21.59 16.70 -10.28
CA GLY A 245 -22.84 16.10 -10.74
C GLY A 245 -22.67 15.04 -11.83
N GLU A 246 -21.49 14.91 -12.43
CA GLU A 246 -21.19 13.87 -13.40
C GLU A 246 -21.19 12.48 -12.73
N VAL A 247 -21.81 11.48 -13.35
CA VAL A 247 -21.90 10.12 -12.82
C VAL A 247 -20.55 9.43 -13.01
N ILE A 248 -19.87 9.14 -11.90
CA ILE A 248 -18.53 8.53 -11.89
C ILE A 248 -18.54 7.02 -11.66
N ALA A 249 -19.63 6.53 -11.08
CA ALA A 249 -19.81 5.10 -10.82
C ALA A 249 -21.30 4.77 -10.64
N ARG A 250 -21.61 3.48 -10.64
CA ARG A 250 -22.93 2.93 -10.31
C ARG A 250 -22.81 1.86 -9.26
N ILE A 251 -23.83 1.72 -8.41
CA ILE A 251 -23.94 0.61 -7.47
C ILE A 251 -25.13 -0.24 -7.89
N ILE A 252 -24.88 -1.50 -8.23
CA ILE A 252 -25.91 -2.49 -8.56
C ILE A 252 -26.27 -3.21 -7.28
N GLN A 253 -27.51 -3.03 -6.82
CA GLN A 253 -28.02 -3.67 -5.61
C GLN A 253 -28.47 -5.11 -5.87
N ALA A 254 -28.72 -5.89 -4.83
CA ALA A 254 -29.10 -7.30 -4.93
C ALA A 254 -30.44 -7.51 -5.65
N ASP A 255 -31.36 -6.54 -5.61
CA ASP A 255 -32.64 -6.55 -6.32
C ASP A 255 -32.55 -6.10 -7.80
N GLY A 256 -31.34 -5.81 -8.27
CA GLY A 256 -31.08 -5.31 -9.63
C GLY A 256 -31.27 -3.80 -9.79
N SER A 257 -31.68 -3.06 -8.76
CA SER A 257 -31.76 -1.61 -8.81
C SER A 257 -30.38 -0.98 -8.95
N ILE A 258 -30.30 0.17 -9.62
CA ILE A 258 -29.05 0.87 -9.92
C ILE A 258 -29.09 2.24 -9.24
N ILE A 259 -28.05 2.54 -8.48
CA ILE A 259 -27.86 3.84 -7.84
C ILE A 259 -26.66 4.53 -8.49
N ASP A 260 -26.89 5.68 -9.12
CA ASP A 260 -25.82 6.50 -9.67
C ASP A 260 -25.04 7.20 -8.54
N VAL A 261 -23.72 7.24 -8.69
CA VAL A 261 -22.81 7.95 -7.81
C VAL A 261 -22.19 9.10 -8.59
N ALA A 262 -22.50 10.32 -8.18
CA ALA A 262 -22.04 11.52 -8.87
C ALA A 262 -20.80 12.12 -8.19
N ALA A 263 -19.98 12.81 -8.99
CA ALA A 263 -18.88 13.64 -8.50
C ALA A 263 -19.41 14.77 -7.63
N SER A 264 -18.83 14.94 -6.44
CA SER A 264 -19.23 15.95 -5.46
C SER A 264 -18.70 17.35 -5.78
N LEU A 265 -17.60 17.42 -6.57
CA LEU A 265 -16.97 18.67 -7.02
C LEU A 265 -16.25 18.45 -8.36
N ASN A 266 -15.83 19.55 -8.98
CA ASN A 266 -14.96 19.50 -10.16
C ASN A 266 -13.55 19.11 -9.72
N GLY A 267 -12.87 18.23 -10.48
CA GLY A 267 -11.51 17.82 -10.13
C GLY A 267 -11.06 16.56 -10.85
N ILE A 268 -10.02 15.96 -10.32
CA ILE A 268 -9.45 14.69 -10.78
C ILE A 268 -9.82 13.60 -9.79
N ILE A 269 -10.30 12.46 -10.26
CA ILE A 269 -10.47 11.26 -9.42
C ILE A 269 -9.08 10.80 -8.99
N ARG A 270 -8.78 11.02 -7.71
CA ARG A 270 -7.49 10.67 -7.09
C ARG A 270 -7.52 9.27 -6.47
N GLY A 271 -8.69 8.80 -6.13
CA GLY A 271 -8.92 7.50 -5.55
C GLY A 271 -10.28 6.96 -5.91
N MET A 272 -10.36 5.66 -6.20
CA MET A 272 -11.57 4.92 -6.53
C MET A 272 -11.38 3.46 -6.13
N LEU A 273 -12.40 2.83 -5.53
CA LEU A 273 -12.42 1.37 -5.34
C LEU A 273 -12.46 0.68 -6.72
N PRO A 274 -11.95 -0.56 -6.84
CA PRO A 274 -11.95 -1.25 -8.12
C PRO A 274 -13.36 -1.57 -8.60
N ASP A 275 -13.52 -1.69 -9.92
CA ASP A 275 -14.74 -2.22 -10.52
C ASP A 275 -15.06 -3.61 -9.96
N GLY A 276 -16.33 -3.91 -9.75
CA GLY A 276 -16.78 -5.17 -9.13
C GLY A 276 -16.65 -5.25 -7.61
N PHE A 277 -16.09 -4.22 -6.93
CA PHE A 277 -15.98 -4.23 -5.47
C PHE A 277 -17.37 -4.23 -4.80
N VAL A 278 -17.56 -5.09 -3.80
CA VAL A 278 -18.79 -5.10 -3.02
C VAL A 278 -18.72 -4.02 -1.94
N VAL A 279 -19.52 -2.97 -2.12
CA VAL A 279 -19.60 -1.85 -1.18
C VAL A 279 -20.77 -1.99 -0.22
N ARG A 280 -20.59 -1.48 1.00
CA ARG A 280 -21.66 -1.26 1.97
C ARG A 280 -21.94 0.24 2.08
N ARG A 281 -23.16 0.61 2.44
CA ARG A 281 -23.52 2.02 2.65
C ARG A 281 -22.53 2.69 3.62
N GLY A 282 -22.07 3.89 3.25
CA GLY A 282 -21.12 4.67 4.06
C GLY A 282 -19.66 4.30 3.89
N LEU A 283 -19.32 3.24 3.13
CA LEU A 283 -17.93 2.94 2.82
C LEU A 283 -17.34 4.06 1.96
N LYS A 284 -16.16 4.56 2.34
CA LYS A 284 -15.40 5.50 1.49
C LYS A 284 -15.02 4.79 0.19
N MET A 285 -15.52 5.28 -0.94
CA MET A 285 -15.33 4.63 -2.23
C MET A 285 -14.51 5.43 -3.22
N ALA A 286 -14.47 6.76 -3.09
CA ALA A 286 -13.68 7.61 -3.97
C ALA A 286 -13.15 8.86 -3.26
N ASP A 287 -12.17 9.49 -3.89
CA ASP A 287 -11.56 10.76 -3.46
C ASP A 287 -11.27 11.62 -4.70
N ILE A 288 -11.74 12.87 -4.71
CA ILE A 288 -11.52 13.83 -5.80
C ILE A 288 -10.55 14.91 -5.33
N ASP A 289 -9.52 15.20 -6.13
CA ASP A 289 -8.63 16.33 -5.92
C ASP A 289 -9.11 17.52 -6.78
N PRO A 290 -9.47 18.67 -6.19
CA PRO A 290 -9.94 19.82 -6.95
C PRO A 290 -8.88 20.48 -7.83
N ARG A 291 -7.62 20.13 -7.65
CA ARG A 291 -6.47 20.72 -8.35
C ARG A 291 -6.20 19.94 -9.64
N LEU A 292 -6.66 20.49 -10.77
CA LEU A 292 -6.52 19.85 -12.09
C LEU A 292 -5.07 19.70 -12.55
N THR A 293 -4.14 20.49 -11.99
CA THR A 293 -2.71 20.41 -12.31
C THR A 293 -1.98 19.26 -11.62
N GLU A 294 -2.64 18.60 -10.67
CA GLU A 294 -2.03 17.59 -9.78
C GLU A 294 -2.26 16.15 -10.24
N LEU A 295 -2.49 15.93 -11.54
CA LEU A 295 -2.75 14.61 -12.11
C LEU A 295 -1.66 13.59 -11.75
N ASN A 296 -0.40 13.97 -11.81
CA ASN A 296 0.73 13.09 -11.50
C ASN A 296 0.72 12.59 -10.05
N ASN A 297 0.09 13.33 -9.13
CA ASN A 297 -0.05 12.91 -7.74
C ASN A 297 -1.00 11.73 -7.56
N CYS A 298 -1.76 11.38 -8.59
CA CYS A 298 -2.59 10.16 -8.58
C CYS A 298 -1.73 8.90 -8.68
N PHE A 299 -0.51 9.00 -9.21
CA PHE A 299 0.35 7.86 -9.56
C PHE A 299 1.67 7.83 -8.78
N THR A 300 1.85 8.74 -7.82
CA THR A 300 3.06 8.83 -7.00
C THR A 300 2.76 8.74 -5.51
N ILE A 301 3.71 8.18 -4.76
CA ILE A 301 3.65 8.07 -3.30
C ILE A 301 3.57 9.48 -2.69
N SER A 302 2.61 9.70 -1.79
CA SER A 302 2.37 11.03 -1.22
C SER A 302 3.47 11.47 -0.24
N ASP A 303 3.57 12.79 -0.05
CA ASP A 303 4.39 13.44 0.98
C ASP A 303 4.23 12.80 2.36
N LYS A 304 2.97 12.56 2.76
CA LYS A 304 2.65 11.93 4.03
C LYS A 304 3.15 10.48 4.11
N ALA A 305 2.97 9.70 3.06
CA ALA A 305 3.42 8.32 3.01
C ALA A 305 4.96 8.24 3.09
N ARG A 306 5.66 9.13 2.36
CA ARG A 306 7.13 9.25 2.43
C ARG A 306 7.62 9.65 3.82
N ALA A 307 6.99 10.64 4.45
CA ALA A 307 7.33 11.07 5.81
C ALA A 307 7.18 9.92 6.82
N LEU A 308 6.12 9.13 6.71
CA LEU A 308 5.91 7.95 7.56
C LEU A 308 6.96 6.86 7.30
N GLY A 309 7.35 6.63 6.05
CA GLY A 309 8.45 5.72 5.69
C GLY A 309 9.76 6.13 6.35
N GLY A 310 10.13 7.42 6.26
CA GLY A 310 11.30 7.97 6.93
C GLY A 310 11.25 7.83 8.45
N ALA A 311 10.08 8.03 9.06
CA ALA A 311 9.91 7.86 10.50
C ALA A 311 10.07 6.39 10.93
N VAL A 312 9.56 5.44 10.15
CA VAL A 312 9.77 4.00 10.42
C VAL A 312 11.24 3.64 10.33
N LEU A 313 11.96 4.11 9.30
CA LEU A 313 13.42 3.90 9.20
C LEU A 313 14.15 4.49 10.40
N THR A 314 13.80 5.70 10.82
CA THR A 314 14.37 6.33 12.03
C THR A 314 14.11 5.47 13.25
N ALA A 315 12.91 4.91 13.41
CA ALA A 315 12.57 4.03 14.52
C ALA A 315 13.39 2.74 14.50
N LEU A 316 13.56 2.08 13.34
CA LEU A 316 14.38 0.88 13.18
C LEU A 316 15.85 1.15 13.56
N LEU A 317 16.45 2.18 12.97
CA LEU A 317 17.85 2.55 13.18
C LEU A 317 18.10 2.96 14.64
N SER A 318 17.17 3.68 15.29
CA SER A 318 17.27 4.07 16.71
C SER A 318 17.31 2.88 17.66
N ARG A 319 16.92 1.69 17.19
CA ARG A 319 16.96 0.43 17.95
C ARG A 319 18.08 -0.52 17.48
N GLY A 320 19.01 -0.02 16.66
CA GLY A 320 20.13 -0.79 16.15
C GLY A 320 19.75 -1.83 15.09
N ILE A 321 18.54 -1.76 14.52
CA ILE A 321 18.11 -2.60 13.41
C ILE A 321 18.60 -1.93 12.13
N VAL A 322 19.63 -2.48 11.52
CA VAL A 322 20.30 -1.96 10.30
C VAL A 322 20.20 -3.00 9.19
N PRO A 323 20.15 -2.59 7.89
CA PRO A 323 20.06 -3.50 6.75
C PRO A 323 21.34 -4.31 6.50
#